data_c546c4f44e65379709fd87aa0feb683f
#
_entry.id   c546c4f44e65379709fd87aa0feb683f
#
_cell.length_a   1.000
_cell.length_b   1.000
_cell.length_c   1.000
_cell.angle_alpha   90.00
_cell.angle_beta   90.00
_cell.angle_gamma   90.00
#
_symmetry.space_group_name_H-M   'P 1'
#
loop_
_entity.id
_entity.type
_entity.pdbx_description
1 polymer ?
#
loop_
_entity_poly.entity_id
_entity_poly.type
_entity_poly.pdbx_seq_one_letter_code
_entity_poly.pdbx_strand_id
1 'polypeptide(L)'
;DVALALGMVRWRLENERYDAHFLCRPTLKAATDAGEAAFSNATHLVCLSGPDQGKILRMPPQAGSKGPDGKPLPGEALVLSPSGELLPADKCEEAALFFNGEVTLPDGARVQAATTLQLLKEEALAHSLEEYAALCGVASETMIDLAREFTAHGKKAAAYSHGGMMTATGMNATFAVLTLNTLIGNLNAKGGLCVAPGNFHNPAFPGPRYNLADFPGKQE
;
A
#
# COMPACT_ATOMS: atom_id res chain seq x y z
N ASP A 1 4.01 -18.03 -0.80
CA ASP A 1 4.19 -16.76 -0.06
C ASP A 1 2.93 -15.91 -0.08
N VAL A 2 2.28 -15.70 -1.27
CA VAL A 2 1.07 -14.86 -1.39
C VAL A 2 -0.06 -15.36 -0.50
N ALA A 3 -0.40 -16.66 -0.59
CA ALA A 3 -1.50 -17.24 0.18
C ALA A 3 -1.27 -17.14 1.70
N LEU A 4 -0.04 -17.39 2.17
CA LEU A 4 0.32 -17.20 3.58
C LEU A 4 0.13 -15.75 4.01
N ALA A 5 0.65 -14.79 3.23
CA ALA A 5 0.54 -13.37 3.56
C ALA A 5 -0.92 -12.89 3.54
N LEU A 6 -1.71 -13.28 2.53
CA LEU A 6 -3.14 -12.92 2.45
C LEU A 6 -3.98 -13.57 3.56
N GLY A 7 -3.69 -14.82 3.94
CA GLY A 7 -4.33 -15.44 5.10
C GLY A 7 -4.05 -14.71 6.41
N MET A 8 -2.79 -14.27 6.62
CA MET A 8 -2.45 -13.41 7.75
C MET A 8 -3.14 -12.05 7.67
N VAL A 9 -3.23 -11.43 6.48
CA VAL A 9 -3.95 -10.16 6.25
C VAL A 9 -5.44 -10.34 6.59
N ARG A 10 -6.07 -11.42 6.09
CA ARG A 10 -7.46 -11.75 6.40
C ARG A 10 -7.70 -11.78 7.90
N TRP A 11 -6.95 -12.63 8.63
CA TRP A 11 -7.13 -12.76 10.08
C TRP A 11 -6.96 -11.42 10.82
N ARG A 12 -6.00 -10.59 10.39
CA ARG A 12 -5.75 -9.27 11.00
C ARG A 12 -6.89 -8.30 10.76
N LEU A 13 -7.47 -8.28 9.56
CA LEU A 13 -8.59 -7.39 9.23
C LEU A 13 -9.89 -7.83 9.92
N GLU A 14 -10.11 -9.15 10.09
CA GLU A 14 -11.25 -9.70 10.84
C GLU A 14 -11.15 -9.44 12.35
N ASN A 15 -9.94 -9.39 12.90
CA ASN A 15 -9.69 -9.19 14.33
C ASN A 15 -9.22 -7.77 14.68
N GLU A 16 -9.33 -6.82 13.75
CA GLU A 16 -8.95 -5.40 13.92
C GLU A 16 -7.50 -5.20 14.39
N ARG A 17 -6.60 -6.11 13.97
CA ARG A 17 -5.17 -6.09 14.31
C ARG A 17 -4.36 -5.31 13.30
N TYR A 18 -4.70 -4.03 13.13
CA TYR A 18 -4.00 -3.07 12.27
C TYR A 18 -3.88 -1.72 12.98
N ASP A 19 -2.97 -0.88 12.53
CA ASP A 19 -2.75 0.46 13.07
C ASP A 19 -3.68 1.47 12.40
N ALA A 20 -4.87 1.66 12.95
CA ALA A 20 -5.86 2.60 12.44
C ALA A 20 -5.34 4.04 12.45
N HIS A 21 -4.54 4.42 13.47
CA HIS A 21 -3.97 5.77 13.58
C HIS A 21 -3.03 6.09 12.41
N PHE A 22 -2.21 5.13 11.99
CA PHE A 22 -1.36 5.26 10.81
C PHE A 22 -2.17 5.23 9.51
N LEU A 23 -3.06 4.25 9.36
CA LEU A 23 -3.77 3.99 8.10
C LEU A 23 -4.75 5.10 7.72
N CYS A 24 -5.33 5.81 8.70
CA CYS A 24 -6.27 6.90 8.41
C CYS A 24 -5.61 8.19 7.90
N ARG A 25 -4.26 8.27 7.87
CA ARG A 25 -3.52 9.44 7.40
C ARG A 25 -3.40 9.44 5.87
N PRO A 26 -4.14 10.31 5.15
CA PRO A 26 -4.23 10.20 3.69
C PRO A 26 -3.02 10.77 2.94
N THR A 27 -2.13 11.50 3.62
CA THR A 27 -0.94 12.13 3.03
C THR A 27 0.27 12.02 3.95
N LEU A 28 1.47 12.18 3.39
CA LEU A 28 2.69 12.23 4.19
C LEU A 28 2.67 13.41 5.19
N LYS A 29 2.08 14.55 4.81
CA LYS A 29 1.95 15.70 5.71
C LYS A 29 1.09 15.34 6.92
N ALA A 30 -0.13 14.81 6.70
CA ALA A 30 -1.02 14.40 7.78
C ALA A 30 -0.38 13.32 8.68
N ALA A 31 0.35 12.37 8.08
CA ALA A 31 1.08 11.35 8.82
C ALA A 31 2.20 11.96 9.68
N THR A 32 3.02 12.85 9.12
CA THR A 32 4.12 13.52 9.84
C THR A 32 3.60 14.38 10.98
N ASP A 33 2.53 15.14 10.76
CA ASP A 33 1.89 15.95 11.79
C ASP A 33 1.33 15.09 12.95
N ALA A 34 0.95 13.83 12.65
CA ALA A 34 0.51 12.83 13.63
C ALA A 34 1.67 12.01 14.24
N GLY A 35 2.94 12.31 13.92
CA GLY A 35 4.12 11.63 14.45
C GLY A 35 4.49 10.33 13.72
N GLU A 36 3.92 10.08 12.54
CA GLU A 36 4.21 8.91 11.72
C GLU A 36 5.38 9.16 10.76
N ALA A 37 6.19 8.14 10.53
CA ALA A 37 7.36 8.22 9.65
C ALA A 37 7.06 8.01 8.16
N ALA A 38 5.86 7.51 7.86
CA ALA A 38 5.39 7.22 6.51
C ALA A 38 3.86 7.35 6.46
N PHE A 39 3.27 7.20 5.27
CA PHE A 39 1.81 7.11 5.08
C PHE A 39 1.47 5.98 4.11
N SER A 40 0.19 5.65 4.02
CA SER A 40 -0.33 4.69 3.05
C SER A 40 -1.49 5.29 2.25
N ASN A 41 -1.84 4.65 1.13
CA ASN A 41 -3.04 5.00 0.37
C ASN A 41 -4.30 4.27 0.84
N ALA A 42 -4.30 3.73 2.05
CA ALA A 42 -5.39 2.90 2.60
C ALA A 42 -6.78 3.55 2.47
N THR A 43 -6.85 4.87 2.62
CA THR A 43 -8.08 5.67 2.58
C THR A 43 -8.44 6.24 1.21
N HIS A 44 -7.55 6.11 0.21
CA HIS A 44 -7.80 6.66 -1.12
C HIS A 44 -8.94 5.91 -1.80
N LEU A 45 -9.84 6.65 -2.43
CA LEU A 45 -10.98 6.08 -3.14
C LEU A 45 -10.55 5.55 -4.50
N VAL A 46 -10.99 4.34 -4.81
CA VAL A 46 -10.81 3.68 -6.11
C VAL A 46 -12.17 3.62 -6.82
N CYS A 47 -12.21 4.03 -8.08
CA CYS A 47 -13.39 3.94 -8.92
C CYS A 47 -13.72 2.48 -9.24
N LEU A 48 -14.96 2.05 -9.01
CA LEU A 48 -15.41 0.67 -9.24
C LEU A 48 -16.20 0.48 -10.54
N SER A 49 -16.48 1.56 -11.28
CA SER A 49 -17.33 1.49 -12.48
C SER A 49 -16.87 2.47 -13.57
N GLY A 50 -17.27 2.18 -14.81
CA GLY A 50 -17.04 3.06 -15.94
C GLY A 50 -15.60 3.02 -16.48
N PRO A 51 -15.19 4.02 -17.30
CA PRO A 51 -13.90 4.03 -18.02
C PRO A 51 -12.69 4.16 -17.09
N ASP A 52 -12.88 4.66 -15.87
CA ASP A 52 -11.84 4.84 -14.86
C ASP A 52 -11.84 3.75 -13.78
N GLN A 53 -12.53 2.63 -14.03
CA GLN A 53 -12.54 1.49 -13.11
C GLN A 53 -11.11 1.04 -12.75
N GLY A 54 -10.86 0.82 -11.46
CA GLY A 54 -9.56 0.44 -10.91
C GLY A 54 -8.59 1.58 -10.71
N LYS A 55 -8.94 2.82 -11.08
CA LYS A 55 -8.08 3.99 -10.86
C LYS A 55 -8.45 4.70 -9.55
N ILE A 56 -7.44 5.28 -8.90
CA ILE A 56 -7.67 6.17 -7.76
C ILE A 56 -8.41 7.42 -8.25
N LEU A 57 -9.52 7.75 -7.59
CA LEU A 57 -10.26 8.98 -7.83
C LEU A 57 -9.41 10.19 -7.43
N ARG A 58 -9.37 11.18 -8.31
CA ARG A 58 -8.53 12.37 -8.12
C ARG A 58 -9.27 13.64 -8.50
N MET A 59 -8.86 14.74 -7.89
CA MET A 59 -9.19 16.07 -8.40
C MET A 59 -8.60 16.25 -9.81
N PRO A 60 -9.21 17.11 -10.66
CA PRO A 60 -8.58 17.51 -11.90
C PRO A 60 -7.15 18.03 -11.65
N PRO A 61 -6.18 17.73 -12.54
CA PRO A 61 -4.84 18.26 -12.42
C PRO A 61 -4.85 19.79 -12.40
N GLN A 62 -4.02 20.39 -11.53
CA GLN A 62 -3.86 21.85 -11.57
C GLN A 62 -3.15 22.27 -12.86
N ALA A 63 -3.72 23.27 -13.54
CA ALA A 63 -3.14 23.79 -14.77
C ALA A 63 -1.69 24.25 -14.55
N GLY A 64 -0.77 23.76 -15.38
CA GLY A 64 0.64 24.13 -15.33
C GLY A 64 1.51 23.36 -14.32
N SER A 65 0.93 22.51 -13.46
CA SER A 65 1.75 21.66 -12.57
C SER A 65 2.42 20.53 -13.36
N LYS A 66 3.75 20.47 -13.30
CA LYS A 66 4.55 19.46 -14.01
C LYS A 66 5.55 18.81 -13.04
N GLY A 67 5.72 17.51 -13.21
CA GLY A 67 6.76 16.76 -12.53
C GLY A 67 8.17 17.02 -13.09
N PRO A 68 9.21 16.45 -12.47
CA PRO A 68 10.59 16.58 -12.94
C PRO A 68 10.82 16.08 -14.38
N ASP A 69 9.96 15.17 -14.85
CA ASP A 69 9.95 14.61 -16.21
C ASP A 69 9.17 15.47 -17.22
N GLY A 70 8.67 16.64 -16.80
CA GLY A 70 7.88 17.58 -17.63
C GLY A 70 6.43 17.15 -17.86
N LYS A 71 5.99 16.00 -17.34
CA LYS A 71 4.61 15.53 -17.46
C LYS A 71 3.70 16.23 -16.45
N PRO A 72 2.41 16.43 -16.78
CA PRO A 72 1.45 16.94 -15.80
C PRO A 72 1.43 16.08 -14.53
N LEU A 73 1.47 16.72 -13.36
CA LEU A 73 1.25 16.02 -12.11
C LEU A 73 -0.22 15.62 -12.00
N PRO A 74 -0.51 14.38 -11.50
CA PRO A 74 -1.89 14.01 -11.22
C PRO A 74 -2.47 14.94 -10.14
N GLY A 75 -3.76 15.18 -10.20
CA GLY A 75 -4.46 15.92 -9.15
C GLY A 75 -4.43 15.15 -7.82
N GLU A 76 -4.80 15.83 -6.73
CA GLU A 76 -4.88 15.23 -5.41
C GLU A 76 -5.86 14.06 -5.37
N ALA A 77 -5.50 13.00 -4.65
CA ALA A 77 -6.40 11.87 -4.43
C ALA A 77 -7.64 12.31 -3.64
N LEU A 78 -8.77 11.67 -3.90
CA LEU A 78 -10.00 11.89 -3.14
C LEU A 78 -10.13 10.88 -2.02
N VAL A 79 -10.60 11.35 -0.88
CA VAL A 79 -10.85 10.57 0.33
C VAL A 79 -12.18 10.98 0.95
N LEU A 80 -12.70 10.18 1.87
CA LEU A 80 -13.85 10.56 2.70
C LEU A 80 -13.37 10.93 4.10
N SER A 81 -13.85 12.05 4.63
CA SER A 81 -13.69 12.36 6.05
C SER A 81 -14.44 11.31 6.92
N PRO A 82 -14.18 11.23 8.23
CA PRO A 82 -14.97 10.37 9.12
C PRO A 82 -16.47 10.67 9.13
N SER A 83 -16.87 11.91 8.76
CA SER A 83 -18.28 12.30 8.61
C SER A 83 -18.89 11.95 7.23
N GLY A 84 -18.10 11.38 6.31
CA GLY A 84 -18.54 11.00 4.97
C GLY A 84 -18.46 12.12 3.93
N GLU A 85 -17.81 13.23 4.22
CA GLU A 85 -17.59 14.31 3.27
C GLU A 85 -16.45 13.94 2.30
N LEU A 86 -16.68 14.13 0.99
CA LEU A 86 -15.66 13.89 -0.03
C LEU A 86 -14.70 15.07 -0.12
N LEU A 87 -13.42 14.82 0.13
CA LEU A 87 -12.37 15.85 0.21
C LEU A 87 -11.14 15.44 -0.61
N PRO A 88 -10.35 16.41 -1.10
CA PRO A 88 -8.98 16.16 -1.50
C PRO A 88 -8.13 15.70 -0.30
N ALA A 89 -7.23 14.75 -0.50
CA ALA A 89 -6.42 14.16 0.57
C ALA A 89 -5.58 15.18 1.33
N ASP A 90 -5.11 16.26 0.67
CA ASP A 90 -4.35 17.36 1.29
C ASP A 90 -5.18 18.27 2.21
N LYS A 91 -6.52 18.13 2.18
CA LYS A 91 -7.48 18.86 3.04
C LYS A 91 -8.07 17.99 4.15
N CYS A 92 -7.59 16.77 4.31
CA CYS A 92 -8.10 15.82 5.27
C CYS A 92 -6.96 15.32 6.16
N GLU A 93 -7.09 15.49 7.48
CA GLU A 93 -6.09 14.98 8.44
C GLU A 93 -6.31 13.51 8.76
N GLU A 94 -7.58 13.11 8.89
CA GLU A 94 -8.02 11.74 9.13
C GLU A 94 -9.11 11.38 8.13
N ALA A 95 -8.96 10.26 7.44
CA ALA A 95 -9.94 9.81 6.47
C ALA A 95 -10.52 8.44 6.85
N ALA A 96 -11.72 8.16 6.35
CA ALA A 96 -12.42 6.89 6.59
C ALA A 96 -11.60 5.72 6.04
N LEU A 97 -11.43 4.68 6.86
CA LEU A 97 -10.67 3.48 6.49
C LEU A 97 -11.48 2.55 5.58
N PHE A 98 -12.75 2.39 5.88
CA PHE A 98 -13.63 1.46 5.16
C PHE A 98 -14.82 2.20 4.56
N PHE A 99 -14.96 2.08 3.27
CA PHE A 99 -16.11 2.58 2.52
C PHE A 99 -16.27 1.79 1.22
N ASN A 100 -17.51 1.48 0.89
CA ASN A 100 -17.91 0.96 -0.43
C ASN A 100 -19.31 1.51 -0.73
N GLY A 101 -19.43 2.35 -1.76
CA GLY A 101 -20.72 2.98 -2.09
C GLY A 101 -20.60 4.02 -3.19
N GLU A 102 -21.69 4.75 -3.41
CA GLU A 102 -21.74 5.84 -4.38
C GLU A 102 -21.19 7.13 -3.78
N VAL A 103 -20.36 7.83 -4.53
CA VAL A 103 -19.89 9.19 -4.23
C VAL A 103 -20.24 10.13 -5.37
N THR A 104 -20.48 11.41 -5.04
CA THR A 104 -20.71 12.46 -6.03
C THR A 104 -19.43 13.28 -6.18
N LEU A 105 -18.85 13.27 -7.38
CA LEU A 105 -17.64 14.00 -7.70
C LEU A 105 -17.90 15.52 -7.78
N PRO A 106 -16.86 16.39 -7.75
CA PRO A 106 -17.01 17.84 -7.82
C PRO A 106 -17.70 18.35 -9.09
N ASP A 107 -17.64 17.59 -10.18
CA ASP A 107 -18.34 17.89 -11.45
C ASP A 107 -19.81 17.42 -11.47
N GLY A 108 -20.30 16.83 -10.37
CA GLY A 108 -21.65 16.30 -10.22
C GLY A 108 -21.83 14.87 -10.71
N ALA A 109 -20.80 14.23 -11.27
CA ALA A 109 -20.88 12.82 -11.68
C ALA A 109 -20.97 11.91 -10.44
N ARG A 110 -21.80 10.86 -10.55
CA ARG A 110 -21.91 9.81 -9.51
C ARG A 110 -21.13 8.61 -9.94
N VAL A 111 -20.31 8.09 -9.03
CA VAL A 111 -19.48 6.91 -9.27
C VAL A 111 -19.52 5.97 -8.08
N GLN A 112 -19.49 4.67 -8.35
CA GLN A 112 -19.24 3.67 -7.31
C GLN A 112 -17.77 3.68 -6.96
N ALA A 113 -17.46 3.74 -5.67
CA ALA A 113 -16.10 3.80 -5.17
C ALA A 113 -15.93 3.03 -3.88
N ALA A 114 -14.72 2.55 -3.63
CA ALA A 114 -14.35 1.98 -2.34
C ALA A 114 -12.96 2.49 -1.92
N THR A 115 -12.70 2.51 -0.61
CA THR A 115 -11.34 2.78 -0.13
C THR A 115 -10.41 1.61 -0.48
N THR A 116 -9.13 1.90 -0.68
CA THR A 116 -8.13 0.87 -0.97
C THR A 116 -8.09 -0.21 0.12
N LEU A 117 -8.24 0.17 1.39
CA LEU A 117 -8.28 -0.79 2.49
C LEU A 117 -9.54 -1.67 2.46
N GLN A 118 -10.68 -1.13 2.04
CA GLN A 118 -11.91 -1.90 1.85
C GLN A 118 -11.71 -2.96 0.75
N LEU A 119 -11.12 -2.59 -0.37
CA LEU A 119 -10.83 -3.54 -1.45
C LEU A 119 -9.85 -4.63 -1.00
N LEU A 120 -8.82 -4.27 -0.25
CA LEU A 120 -7.91 -5.25 0.35
C LEU A 120 -8.65 -6.21 1.28
N LYS A 121 -9.58 -5.71 2.08
CA LYS A 121 -10.41 -6.55 2.96
C LYS A 121 -11.28 -7.51 2.16
N GLU A 122 -11.94 -7.04 1.13
CA GLU A 122 -12.77 -7.87 0.24
C GLU A 122 -11.95 -8.97 -0.43
N GLU A 123 -10.78 -8.63 -0.96
CA GLU A 123 -9.86 -9.60 -1.56
C GLU A 123 -9.34 -10.63 -0.54
N ALA A 124 -8.91 -10.20 0.63
CA ALA A 124 -8.44 -11.10 1.67
C ALA A 124 -9.53 -12.03 2.21
N LEU A 125 -10.79 -11.59 2.21
CA LEU A 125 -11.96 -12.37 2.63
C LEU A 125 -12.49 -13.29 1.53
N ALA A 126 -12.03 -13.18 0.29
CA ALA A 126 -12.48 -14.03 -0.82
C ALA A 126 -12.19 -15.53 -0.61
N HIS A 127 -11.17 -15.86 0.19
CA HIS A 127 -10.82 -17.22 0.55
C HIS A 127 -10.82 -17.41 2.08
N SER A 128 -11.23 -18.57 2.57
CA SER A 128 -11.15 -18.93 3.99
C SER A 128 -9.69 -19.15 4.43
N LEU A 129 -9.44 -19.20 5.75
CA LEU A 129 -8.10 -19.51 6.27
C LEU A 129 -7.67 -20.93 5.88
N GLU A 130 -8.61 -21.87 5.82
CA GLU A 130 -8.38 -23.27 5.41
C GLU A 130 -8.00 -23.34 3.93
N GLU A 131 -8.64 -22.54 3.07
CA GLU A 131 -8.27 -22.44 1.65
C GLU A 131 -6.87 -21.85 1.48
N TYR A 132 -6.55 -20.77 2.20
CA TYR A 132 -5.18 -20.22 2.20
C TYR A 132 -4.15 -21.25 2.72
N ALA A 133 -4.49 -21.99 3.78
CA ALA A 133 -3.66 -23.05 4.33
C ALA A 133 -3.39 -24.16 3.30
N ALA A 134 -4.44 -24.60 2.60
CA ALA A 134 -4.30 -25.60 1.52
C ALA A 134 -3.41 -25.10 0.37
N LEU A 135 -3.53 -23.83 0.00
CA LEU A 135 -2.74 -23.22 -1.09
C LEU A 135 -1.25 -23.05 -0.73
N CYS A 136 -0.92 -22.77 0.52
CA CYS A 136 0.47 -22.53 0.93
C CYS A 136 1.13 -23.73 1.67
N GLY A 137 0.37 -24.73 2.05
CA GLY A 137 0.88 -25.89 2.81
C GLY A 137 1.21 -25.59 4.28
N VAL A 138 0.72 -24.46 4.82
CA VAL A 138 0.89 -24.06 6.23
C VAL A 138 -0.47 -24.18 6.92
N ALA A 139 -0.54 -24.86 8.06
CA ALA A 139 -1.79 -25.02 8.81
C ALA A 139 -2.40 -23.65 9.21
N SER A 140 -3.74 -23.56 9.21
CA SER A 140 -4.45 -22.32 9.54
C SER A 140 -4.12 -21.82 10.94
N GLU A 141 -3.95 -22.70 11.92
CA GLU A 141 -3.54 -22.37 13.29
C GLU A 141 -2.16 -21.71 13.32
N THR A 142 -1.20 -22.27 12.58
CA THR A 142 0.14 -21.67 12.46
C THR A 142 0.09 -20.30 11.81
N MET A 143 -0.74 -20.13 10.79
CA MET A 143 -0.95 -18.83 10.12
C MET A 143 -1.53 -17.79 11.09
N ILE A 144 -2.51 -18.19 11.91
CA ILE A 144 -3.10 -17.34 12.95
C ILE A 144 -2.04 -16.97 14.01
N ASP A 145 -1.24 -17.93 14.46
CA ASP A 145 -0.21 -17.67 15.46
C ASP A 145 0.87 -16.72 14.93
N LEU A 146 1.29 -16.89 13.68
CA LEU A 146 2.20 -15.95 13.01
C LEU A 146 1.60 -14.53 12.91
N ALA A 147 0.33 -14.43 12.54
CA ALA A 147 -0.35 -13.15 12.44
C ALA A 147 -0.49 -12.47 13.82
N ARG A 148 -0.79 -13.25 14.85
CA ARG A 148 -0.88 -12.80 16.25
C ARG A 148 0.47 -12.31 16.76
N GLU A 149 1.52 -13.10 16.58
CA GLU A 149 2.88 -12.74 16.98
C GLU A 149 3.38 -11.50 16.25
N PHE A 150 3.19 -11.44 14.94
CA PHE A 150 3.59 -10.27 14.13
C PHE A 150 2.96 -8.96 14.63
N THR A 151 1.74 -9.01 15.17
CA THR A 151 1.01 -7.84 15.66
C THR A 151 1.18 -7.59 17.18
N ALA A 152 1.91 -8.45 17.89
CA ALA A 152 2.10 -8.32 19.34
C ALA A 152 3.11 -7.24 19.73
N HIS A 153 3.97 -6.82 18.80
CA HIS A 153 5.09 -5.92 19.07
C HIS A 153 4.88 -4.49 18.51
N GLY A 154 3.65 -4.14 18.15
CA GLY A 154 3.32 -2.85 17.52
C GLY A 154 4.13 -2.67 16.23
N LYS A 155 4.81 -1.53 16.08
CA LYS A 155 5.61 -1.22 14.88
C LYS A 155 7.01 -1.89 14.86
N LYS A 156 7.36 -2.71 15.85
CA LYS A 156 8.70 -3.32 16.00
C LYS A 156 8.79 -4.74 15.43
N ALA A 157 7.99 -5.06 14.44
CA ALA A 157 8.06 -6.29 13.66
C ALA A 157 8.25 -5.92 12.19
N ALA A 158 8.88 -6.80 11.41
CA ALA A 158 9.03 -6.60 9.97
C ALA A 158 8.92 -7.93 9.23
N ALA A 159 8.15 -7.96 8.16
CA ALA A 159 8.14 -9.05 7.19
C ALA A 159 8.93 -8.61 5.95
N TYR A 160 9.81 -9.48 5.48
CA TYR A 160 10.67 -9.22 4.34
C TYR A 160 10.80 -10.48 3.47
N SER A 161 10.78 -10.32 2.16
CA SER A 161 11.05 -11.39 1.21
C SER A 161 11.99 -10.88 0.13
N HIS A 162 13.17 -11.46 0.01
CA HIS A 162 14.11 -11.18 -1.08
C HIS A 162 13.88 -12.14 -2.26
N GLY A 163 13.86 -13.44 -2.00
CA GLY A 163 13.76 -14.46 -3.03
C GLY A 163 12.38 -14.59 -3.68
N GLY A 164 11.32 -14.29 -2.95
CA GLY A 164 9.94 -14.35 -3.44
C GLY A 164 9.64 -13.39 -4.58
N MET A 165 10.46 -12.35 -4.78
CA MET A 165 10.31 -11.38 -5.87
C MET A 165 10.91 -11.86 -7.20
N MET A 166 11.70 -12.94 -7.20
CA MET A 166 12.44 -13.42 -8.38
C MET A 166 11.69 -14.49 -9.16
N THR A 167 10.38 -14.51 -9.08
CA THR A 167 9.49 -15.42 -9.80
C THR A 167 8.52 -14.66 -10.70
N ALA A 168 7.86 -15.35 -11.63
CA ALA A 168 6.88 -14.73 -12.53
C ALA A 168 5.72 -14.03 -11.78
N THR A 169 5.37 -14.49 -10.58
CA THR A 169 4.35 -13.88 -9.68
C THR A 169 4.96 -13.08 -8.54
N GLY A 170 6.26 -12.80 -8.59
CA GLY A 170 7.02 -12.20 -7.50
C GLY A 170 6.53 -10.81 -7.08
N MET A 171 6.00 -10.03 -8.03
CA MET A 171 5.41 -8.71 -7.72
C MET A 171 4.23 -8.84 -6.75
N ASN A 172 3.30 -9.77 -7.01
CA ASN A 172 2.15 -9.99 -6.13
C ASN A 172 2.58 -10.48 -4.74
N ALA A 173 3.58 -11.38 -4.68
CA ALA A 173 4.15 -11.85 -3.42
C ALA A 173 4.77 -10.70 -2.62
N THR A 174 5.49 -9.81 -3.28
CA THR A 174 6.09 -8.61 -2.67
C THR A 174 5.02 -7.71 -2.09
N PHE A 175 3.99 -7.37 -2.86
CA PHE A 175 2.90 -6.53 -2.37
C PHE A 175 2.17 -7.16 -1.19
N ALA A 176 1.90 -8.47 -1.22
CA ALA A 176 1.26 -9.17 -0.09
C ALA A 176 2.11 -9.10 1.19
N VAL A 177 3.43 -9.33 1.09
CA VAL A 177 4.35 -9.22 2.23
C VAL A 177 4.48 -7.76 2.71
N LEU A 178 4.58 -6.79 1.80
CA LEU A 178 4.62 -5.37 2.17
C LEU A 178 3.33 -4.91 2.85
N THR A 179 2.19 -5.47 2.46
CA THR A 179 0.90 -5.20 3.09
C THR A 179 0.89 -5.58 4.56
N LEU A 180 1.56 -6.67 4.96
CA LEU A 180 1.71 -7.03 6.39
C LEU A 180 2.38 -5.91 7.17
N ASN A 181 3.42 -5.29 6.62
CA ASN A 181 4.12 -4.17 7.24
C ASN A 181 3.26 -2.91 7.27
N THR A 182 2.62 -2.59 6.14
CA THR A 182 1.76 -1.40 6.02
C THR A 182 0.62 -1.42 7.04
N LEU A 183 0.00 -2.59 7.26
CA LEU A 183 -1.11 -2.70 8.20
C LEU A 183 -0.73 -2.41 9.67
N ILE A 184 0.53 -2.54 10.07
CA ILE A 184 1.00 -2.14 11.42
C ILE A 184 1.74 -0.79 11.42
N GLY A 185 1.78 -0.09 10.31
CA GLY A 185 2.41 1.23 10.23
C GLY A 185 3.93 1.23 10.52
N ASN A 186 4.62 0.11 10.27
CA ASN A 186 6.03 -0.06 10.65
C ASN A 186 7.02 0.53 9.63
N LEU A 187 6.56 1.07 8.51
CA LEU A 187 7.40 1.61 7.45
C LEU A 187 8.21 2.81 7.96
N ASN A 188 9.53 2.69 7.94
CA ASN A 188 10.47 3.66 8.49
C ASN A 188 10.30 3.98 9.99
N ALA A 189 9.47 3.23 10.71
CA ALA A 189 9.37 3.33 12.15
C ALA A 189 10.59 2.68 12.82
N LYS A 190 10.98 3.17 14.00
CA LYS A 190 12.12 2.63 14.76
C LYS A 190 11.85 1.17 15.16
N GLY A 191 12.67 0.27 14.66
CA GLY A 191 12.53 -1.17 14.86
C GLY A 191 11.60 -1.88 13.87
N GLY A 192 11.04 -1.14 12.90
CA GLY A 192 10.22 -1.65 11.81
C GLY A 192 11.00 -1.87 10.52
N LEU A 193 10.28 -1.88 9.39
CA LEU A 193 10.85 -2.04 8.06
C LEU A 193 11.45 -0.72 7.57
N CYS A 194 12.76 -0.69 7.38
CA CYS A 194 13.45 0.44 6.77
C CYS A 194 13.27 0.39 5.25
N VAL A 195 12.56 1.37 4.71
CA VAL A 195 12.40 1.59 3.27
C VAL A 195 13.34 2.73 2.88
N ALA A 196 14.63 2.43 2.79
CA ALA A 196 15.61 3.37 2.27
C ALA A 196 15.72 3.22 0.74
N PRO A 197 15.96 4.29 -0.01
CA PRO A 197 16.36 4.17 -1.40
C PRO A 197 17.64 3.34 -1.44
N GLY A 198 17.55 2.15 -2.03
CA GLY A 198 18.70 1.28 -2.22
C GLY A 198 19.72 1.96 -3.13
N ASN A 199 20.70 2.59 -2.56
CA ASN A 199 21.82 3.09 -3.32
C ASN A 199 22.85 1.96 -3.43
N PHE A 200 22.64 1.06 -4.38
CA PHE A 200 23.63 0.03 -4.73
C PHE A 200 24.91 0.60 -5.31
N HIS A 201 24.94 1.90 -5.57
CA HIS A 201 26.11 2.62 -6.02
C HIS A 201 26.71 3.36 -4.82
N ASN A 202 27.72 2.75 -4.20
CA ASN A 202 28.52 3.46 -3.23
C ASN A 202 29.29 4.57 -3.95
N PRO A 203 29.00 5.87 -3.72
CA PRO A 203 29.73 6.96 -4.36
C PRO A 203 31.20 7.00 -3.96
N ALA A 204 31.61 6.24 -2.94
CA ALA A 204 33.01 6.12 -2.50
C ALA A 204 33.82 5.05 -3.27
N PHE A 205 33.21 4.31 -4.20
CA PHE A 205 33.99 3.44 -5.09
C PHE A 205 34.57 4.26 -6.24
N PRO A 206 35.88 4.56 -6.21
CA PRO A 206 36.57 5.26 -7.31
C PRO A 206 36.76 4.24 -8.45
N GLY A 207 35.83 4.15 -9.37
CA GLY A 207 35.94 3.28 -10.54
C GLY A 207 34.85 3.55 -11.54
N PRO A 208 35.05 3.21 -12.81
CA PRO A 208 33.96 3.28 -13.78
C PRO A 208 32.82 2.38 -13.29
N ARG A 209 31.60 2.92 -13.30
CA ARG A 209 30.40 2.16 -12.99
C ARG A 209 30.39 0.93 -13.90
N TYR A 210 30.03 -0.25 -13.36
CA TYR A 210 29.67 -1.40 -14.17
C TYR A 210 28.45 -1.02 -15.04
N ASN A 211 28.75 -0.43 -16.17
CA ASN A 211 27.77 -0.03 -17.15
C ASN A 211 27.91 -0.94 -18.36
N LEU A 212 27.00 -1.89 -18.53
CA LEU A 212 26.96 -2.74 -19.71
C LEU A 212 26.71 -1.95 -21.01
N ALA A 213 26.40 -0.66 -20.93
CA ALA A 213 26.28 0.19 -22.12
C ALA A 213 27.55 0.29 -22.91
N ASP A 214 28.72 0.23 -22.24
CA ASP A 214 30.06 0.38 -22.84
C ASP A 214 30.79 -0.97 -22.98
N PHE A 215 30.04 -2.09 -22.85
CA PHE A 215 30.64 -3.43 -22.94
C PHE A 215 31.11 -3.73 -24.37
N PRO A 216 32.39 -4.12 -24.55
CA PRO A 216 32.89 -4.51 -25.86
C PRO A 216 32.09 -5.71 -26.40
N GLY A 217 31.42 -5.53 -27.52
CA GLY A 217 30.57 -6.56 -28.14
C GLY A 217 29.06 -6.32 -27.97
N LYS A 218 28.63 -5.20 -27.39
CA LYS A 218 27.23 -4.76 -27.46
C LYS A 218 26.85 -4.62 -28.94
N GLN A 219 25.87 -5.38 -29.37
CA GLN A 219 25.22 -5.17 -30.65
C GLN A 219 24.12 -4.12 -30.46
N GLU A 220 24.10 -3.08 -31.32
CA GLU A 220 23.00 -2.11 -31.38
C GLU A 220 21.72 -2.71 -31.91
#